data_dd6328d9c407204c4c46214b98265480
#
_entry.id   dd6328d9c407204c4c46214b98265480
#
_cell.length_a   1.000
_cell.length_b   1.000
_cell.length_c   1.000
_cell.angle_alpha   90.00
_cell.angle_beta   90.00
_cell.angle_gamma   90.00
#
_symmetry.space_group_name_H-M   'P 1'
#
loop_
_entity.id
_entity.type
_entity.pdbx_description
1 polymer ?
#
loop_
_entity_poly.entity_id
_entity_poly.type
_entity_poly.pdbx_seq_one_letter_code
_entity_poly.pdbx_strand_id
1 'polypeptide(L)'
;MGGGMASSWAALGPHPGYFTDDLAAADPEVHEAMLGELRRQQDQIELIASENVVSLASLGALGSVMTNKTVEGYPGRRYYGGAEFADRVESLAIERAKRLFGCAFANVQPHSGSQANQAVYLALLKPGDTILAMALSAGGHLSHGAAPNISGKWLRAVHYGVRPDDGLIDLDEVERLARQHKPRLIIAGGSAYPRVIDFARFGAIAKAVGATLLVDMAHFAGLVAGGVHPDPLPHADVVTATTYKNLRGGRGGLILTNDGELARRIDQAIFPGVQGSVLLNAVAAKAVCLGEALKPQFKAYAQAVLDNARALAGALMERGVDIVSGGTDTPLMLADLRARGLTGDAASRCLEAAGLTCNKNAVPFDDQPPSVTSGLRFGVAATTTRGFGTTEFAAIGAMIADVLDAMNDGPISGRTAEVREKVRALCRDFPIYPDLE
;
A
#
# COMPACT_ATOMS: atom_id res chain seq x y z
N MET A 1 -37.71 49.51 -13.83
CA MET A 1 -37.94 48.68 -12.64
C MET A 1 -37.95 47.23 -13.12
N GLY A 2 -36.82 46.58 -13.11
CA GLY A 2 -36.68 45.18 -13.41
C GLY A 2 -36.43 44.44 -12.11
N GLY A 3 -37.50 44.01 -11.44
CA GLY A 3 -37.41 43.07 -10.31
C GLY A 3 -37.05 41.70 -10.84
N GLY A 4 -35.77 41.37 -10.83
CA GLY A 4 -35.33 40.00 -11.00
C GLY A 4 -35.85 39.18 -9.81
N MET A 5 -36.82 38.30 -10.06
CA MET A 5 -37.22 37.30 -9.07
C MET A 5 -36.00 36.40 -8.83
N ALA A 6 -35.37 36.58 -7.68
CA ALA A 6 -34.40 35.59 -7.19
C ALA A 6 -35.18 34.28 -7.05
N SER A 7 -34.89 33.32 -7.90
CA SER A 7 -35.47 31.99 -7.83
C SER A 7 -35.05 31.36 -6.48
N SER A 8 -36.03 31.14 -5.61
CA SER A 8 -35.75 30.50 -4.33
C SER A 8 -35.38 29.02 -4.55
N TRP A 9 -34.44 28.49 -3.79
CA TRP A 9 -34.12 27.05 -3.80
C TRP A 9 -35.36 26.15 -3.63
N ALA A 10 -36.34 26.61 -2.82
CA ALA A 10 -37.59 25.90 -2.62
C ALA A 10 -38.44 25.77 -3.91
N ALA A 11 -38.29 26.70 -4.87
CA ALA A 11 -38.98 26.64 -6.16
C ALA A 11 -38.20 25.83 -7.21
N LEU A 12 -36.86 25.84 -7.14
CA LEU A 12 -36.00 25.14 -8.12
C LEU A 12 -35.67 23.70 -7.72
N GLY A 13 -35.46 23.45 -6.44
CA GLY A 13 -34.93 22.14 -5.96
C GLY A 13 -33.57 21.83 -6.56
N PRO A 14 -33.09 20.60 -6.42
CA PRO A 14 -31.97 20.10 -7.21
C PRO A 14 -32.34 20.05 -8.69
N HIS A 15 -31.37 20.18 -9.59
CA HIS A 15 -31.62 20.08 -11.03
C HIS A 15 -32.29 18.74 -11.39
N PRO A 16 -33.12 18.68 -12.46
CA PRO A 16 -33.64 17.41 -12.94
C PRO A 16 -32.52 16.39 -13.16
N GLY A 17 -32.73 15.16 -12.75
CA GLY A 17 -31.73 14.10 -12.85
C GLY A 17 -30.80 13.92 -11.63
N TYR A 18 -30.74 14.89 -10.70
CA TYR A 18 -29.78 14.84 -9.57
C TYR A 18 -29.77 13.52 -8.77
N PHE A 19 -30.92 12.86 -8.65
CA PHE A 19 -31.06 11.58 -7.93
C PHE A 19 -31.25 10.37 -8.85
N THR A 20 -31.26 10.55 -10.17
CA THR A 20 -31.65 9.52 -11.15
C THR A 20 -30.65 9.31 -12.28
N ASP A 21 -29.87 10.33 -12.61
CA ASP A 21 -28.88 10.25 -13.66
C ASP A 21 -27.67 9.45 -13.17
N ASP A 22 -27.17 8.60 -14.04
CA ASP A 22 -25.89 7.94 -13.85
C ASP A 22 -24.72 8.89 -14.16
N LEU A 23 -23.50 8.42 -13.97
CA LEU A 23 -22.32 9.26 -14.18
C LEU A 23 -22.17 9.70 -15.65
N ALA A 24 -22.54 8.83 -16.60
CA ALA A 24 -22.42 9.14 -18.03
C ALA A 24 -23.33 10.31 -18.44
N ALA A 25 -24.52 10.35 -17.86
CA ALA A 25 -25.49 11.44 -18.10
C ALA A 25 -25.13 12.71 -17.32
N ALA A 26 -24.67 12.56 -16.06
CA ALA A 26 -24.40 13.67 -15.16
C ALA A 26 -23.07 14.38 -15.46
N ASP A 27 -22.01 13.62 -15.78
CA ASP A 27 -20.67 14.15 -16.07
C ASP A 27 -19.93 13.26 -17.07
N PRO A 28 -20.16 13.44 -18.38
CA PRO A 28 -19.55 12.62 -19.42
C PRO A 28 -18.01 12.68 -19.43
N GLU A 29 -17.41 13.82 -19.06
CA GLU A 29 -15.95 14.00 -19.09
C GLU A 29 -15.28 13.13 -17.99
N VAL A 30 -15.84 13.12 -16.79
CA VAL A 30 -15.37 12.25 -15.71
C VAL A 30 -15.63 10.79 -16.05
N HIS A 31 -16.79 10.48 -16.63
CA HIS A 31 -17.12 9.11 -17.06
C HIS A 31 -16.13 8.58 -18.09
N GLU A 32 -15.81 9.37 -19.14
CA GLU A 32 -14.83 9.00 -20.16
C GLU A 32 -13.44 8.76 -19.55
N ALA A 33 -12.99 9.61 -18.64
CA ALA A 33 -11.71 9.44 -17.94
C ALA A 33 -11.67 8.14 -17.12
N MET A 34 -12.77 7.81 -16.42
CA MET A 34 -12.87 6.56 -15.65
C MET A 34 -12.91 5.33 -16.54
N LEU A 35 -13.60 5.38 -17.70
CA LEU A 35 -13.55 4.32 -18.70
C LEU A 35 -12.15 4.16 -19.29
N GLY A 36 -11.43 5.27 -19.51
CA GLY A 36 -10.04 5.23 -19.94
C GLY A 36 -9.15 4.46 -18.96
N GLU A 37 -9.31 4.71 -17.65
CA GLU A 37 -8.58 3.99 -16.60
C GLU A 37 -9.01 2.52 -16.50
N LEU A 38 -10.29 2.20 -16.63
CA LEU A 38 -10.77 0.82 -16.67
C LEU A 38 -10.10 0.04 -17.82
N ARG A 39 -10.09 0.62 -19.03
CA ARG A 39 -9.43 0.01 -20.19
C ARG A 39 -7.93 -0.16 -19.99
N ARG A 40 -7.27 0.84 -19.37
CA ARG A 40 -5.86 0.73 -19.01
C ARG A 40 -5.61 -0.47 -18.08
N GLN A 41 -6.40 -0.63 -17.04
CA GLN A 41 -6.28 -1.76 -16.10
C GLN A 41 -6.61 -3.10 -16.77
N GLN A 42 -7.54 -3.13 -17.70
CA GLN A 42 -7.88 -4.34 -18.47
C GLN A 42 -6.76 -4.75 -19.42
N ASP A 43 -6.11 -3.80 -20.11
CA ASP A 43 -5.18 -4.02 -21.21
C ASP A 43 -3.71 -4.05 -20.81
N GLN A 44 -3.37 -3.63 -19.58
CA GLN A 44 -1.99 -3.54 -19.10
C GLN A 44 -1.75 -4.46 -17.89
N ILE A 45 -0.49 -4.79 -17.68
CA ILE A 45 -0.04 -5.58 -16.54
C ILE A 45 0.44 -4.62 -15.45
N GLU A 46 -0.28 -4.61 -14.33
CA GLU A 46 0.02 -3.76 -13.18
C GLU A 46 1.07 -4.39 -12.27
N LEU A 47 2.25 -3.78 -12.19
CA LEU A 47 3.37 -4.22 -11.35
C LEU A 47 3.75 -3.16 -10.30
N ILE A 48 2.92 -2.14 -10.07
CA ILE A 48 3.12 -1.22 -8.95
C ILE A 48 2.88 -1.97 -7.63
N ALA A 49 3.89 -2.08 -6.79
CA ALA A 49 3.86 -2.87 -5.55
C ALA A 49 2.84 -2.38 -4.51
N SER A 50 2.33 -1.16 -4.65
CA SER A 50 1.35 -0.55 -3.75
C SER A 50 -0.08 -0.58 -4.30
N GLU A 51 -0.33 -1.29 -5.41
CA GLU A 51 -1.64 -1.38 -6.05
C GLU A 51 -2.21 -2.80 -6.02
N ASN A 52 -3.54 -2.88 -6.15
CA ASN A 52 -4.26 -4.13 -6.27
C ASN A 52 -5.61 -3.88 -6.96
N VAL A 53 -6.24 -4.95 -7.43
CA VAL A 53 -7.59 -4.97 -7.99
C VAL A 53 -8.55 -5.36 -6.87
N VAL A 54 -9.54 -4.53 -6.58
CA VAL A 54 -10.52 -4.79 -5.52
C VAL A 54 -11.75 -5.55 -6.06
N SER A 55 -12.52 -6.19 -5.21
CA SER A 55 -13.77 -6.85 -5.61
C SER A 55 -14.85 -5.82 -5.99
N LEU A 56 -15.83 -6.23 -6.82
CA LEU A 56 -17.02 -5.43 -7.09
C LEU A 56 -17.78 -5.06 -5.81
N ALA A 57 -17.77 -5.95 -4.81
CA ALA A 57 -18.36 -5.67 -3.51
C ALA A 57 -17.67 -4.51 -2.78
N SER A 58 -16.34 -4.43 -2.89
CA SER A 58 -15.56 -3.29 -2.35
C SER A 58 -15.85 -2.00 -3.13
N LEU A 59 -15.97 -2.05 -4.46
CA LEU A 59 -16.36 -0.88 -5.28
C LEU A 59 -17.77 -0.42 -4.91
N GLY A 60 -18.74 -1.34 -4.77
CA GLY A 60 -20.10 -1.02 -4.35
C GLY A 60 -20.17 -0.38 -2.95
N ALA A 61 -19.33 -0.83 -2.02
CA ALA A 61 -19.22 -0.22 -0.70
C ALA A 61 -18.67 1.22 -0.77
N LEU A 62 -17.65 1.47 -1.60
CA LEU A 62 -17.07 2.79 -1.81
C LEU A 62 -18.06 3.78 -2.43
N GLY A 63 -18.89 3.33 -3.38
CA GLY A 63 -19.94 4.12 -4.04
C GLY A 63 -21.27 4.17 -3.29
N SER A 64 -21.34 3.69 -2.05
CA SER A 64 -22.58 3.59 -1.28
C SER A 64 -22.99 4.92 -0.63
N VAL A 65 -24.27 4.98 -0.20
CA VAL A 65 -24.85 6.12 0.56
C VAL A 65 -24.14 6.37 1.91
N MET A 66 -23.26 5.50 2.35
CA MET A 66 -22.39 5.73 3.50
C MET A 66 -21.52 6.99 3.32
N THR A 67 -21.29 7.42 2.09
CA THR A 67 -20.60 8.67 1.76
C THR A 67 -21.32 9.92 2.30
N ASN A 68 -22.64 9.86 2.48
CA ASN A 68 -23.44 10.99 2.94
C ASN A 68 -23.38 11.19 4.45
N LYS A 69 -22.92 10.18 5.21
CA LYS A 69 -23.04 10.18 6.67
C LYS A 69 -21.79 10.74 7.34
N THR A 70 -21.95 11.81 8.08
CA THR A 70 -20.95 12.32 9.00
C THR A 70 -21.05 11.63 10.35
N VAL A 71 -19.92 11.07 10.82
CA VAL A 71 -19.77 10.54 12.17
C VAL A 71 -18.44 10.97 12.77
N GLU A 72 -18.47 11.35 14.03
CA GLU A 72 -17.29 11.63 14.85
C GLU A 72 -17.36 10.80 16.14
N GLY A 73 -16.20 10.44 16.68
CA GLY A 73 -16.12 9.48 17.78
C GLY A 73 -16.13 8.03 17.28
N TYR A 74 -16.62 7.11 18.10
CA TYR A 74 -16.53 5.66 17.91
C TYR A 74 -17.89 4.98 18.08
N PRO A 75 -18.09 3.72 17.64
CA PRO A 75 -19.34 3.01 17.82
C PRO A 75 -19.86 3.07 19.25
N GLY A 76 -21.15 3.42 19.42
CA GLY A 76 -21.81 3.61 20.70
C GLY A 76 -21.43 4.89 21.45
N ARG A 77 -20.50 5.70 20.94
CA ARG A 77 -20.03 6.97 21.56
C ARG A 77 -19.82 8.04 20.49
N ARG A 78 -20.90 8.33 19.72
CA ARG A 78 -20.85 9.32 18.63
C ARG A 78 -21.25 10.70 19.08
N TYR A 79 -20.69 11.71 18.43
CA TYR A 79 -21.06 13.11 18.63
C TYR A 79 -22.29 13.51 17.83
N TYR A 80 -22.68 12.74 16.79
CA TYR A 80 -23.82 13.01 15.92
C TYR A 80 -24.82 11.87 15.95
N GLY A 81 -26.13 12.22 15.87
CA GLY A 81 -27.21 11.26 15.76
C GLY A 81 -27.27 10.54 14.40
N GLY A 82 -28.14 9.55 14.30
CA GLY A 82 -28.36 8.80 13.04
C GLY A 82 -27.20 7.86 12.68
N ALA A 83 -26.44 7.38 13.66
CA ALA A 83 -25.22 6.61 13.46
C ALA A 83 -25.40 5.09 13.60
N GLU A 84 -26.63 4.59 13.79
CA GLU A 84 -26.91 3.17 14.05
C GLU A 84 -26.24 2.23 13.01
N PHE A 85 -26.47 2.48 11.73
CA PHE A 85 -25.90 1.65 10.66
C PHE A 85 -24.41 1.91 10.44
N ALA A 86 -23.94 3.13 10.68
CA ALA A 86 -22.52 3.47 10.70
C ALA A 86 -21.77 2.68 11.78
N ASP A 87 -22.35 2.60 12.97
CA ASP A 87 -21.80 1.81 14.09
C ASP A 87 -21.72 0.32 13.75
N ARG A 88 -22.74 -0.22 13.08
CA ARG A 88 -22.74 -1.62 12.64
C ARG A 88 -21.61 -1.88 11.62
N VAL A 89 -21.43 -1.01 10.65
CA VAL A 89 -20.39 -1.14 9.63
C VAL A 89 -18.99 -1.05 10.27
N GLU A 90 -18.77 -0.05 11.12
CA GLU A 90 -17.47 0.12 11.76
C GLU A 90 -17.17 -1.02 12.76
N SER A 91 -18.15 -1.45 13.53
CA SER A 91 -18.00 -2.60 14.43
C SER A 91 -17.66 -3.89 13.68
N LEU A 92 -18.29 -4.14 12.53
CA LEU A 92 -17.94 -5.27 11.65
C LEU A 92 -16.50 -5.18 11.16
N ALA A 93 -16.04 -4.00 10.76
CA ALA A 93 -14.65 -3.80 10.33
C ALA A 93 -13.66 -4.08 11.46
N ILE A 94 -13.94 -3.56 12.67
CA ILE A 94 -13.12 -3.77 13.86
C ILE A 94 -13.03 -5.26 14.21
N GLU A 95 -14.18 -5.95 14.33
CA GLU A 95 -14.21 -7.35 14.71
C GLU A 95 -13.54 -8.26 13.67
N ARG A 96 -13.72 -7.94 12.37
CA ARG A 96 -13.03 -8.67 11.30
C ARG A 96 -11.54 -8.47 11.33
N ALA A 97 -11.05 -7.23 11.58
CA ALA A 97 -9.64 -6.94 11.75
C ALA A 97 -9.04 -7.70 12.93
N LYS A 98 -9.71 -7.69 14.09
CA LYS A 98 -9.29 -8.42 15.29
C LYS A 98 -9.19 -9.92 15.03
N ARG A 99 -10.19 -10.52 14.37
CA ARG A 99 -10.19 -11.94 14.03
C ARG A 99 -9.11 -12.30 13.02
N LEU A 100 -8.91 -11.46 12.02
CA LEU A 100 -7.96 -11.72 10.92
C LEU A 100 -6.51 -11.70 11.41
N PHE A 101 -6.18 -10.75 12.27
CA PHE A 101 -4.82 -10.55 12.76
C PHE A 101 -4.58 -11.08 14.19
N GLY A 102 -5.60 -11.60 14.86
CA GLY A 102 -5.44 -12.14 16.22
C GLY A 102 -5.12 -11.10 17.29
N CYS A 103 -5.52 -9.83 17.09
CA CYS A 103 -5.24 -8.74 18.03
C CYS A 103 -6.43 -8.44 18.95
N ALA A 104 -6.13 -7.85 20.11
CA ALA A 104 -7.15 -7.44 21.09
C ALA A 104 -7.90 -6.17 20.66
N PHE A 105 -7.20 -5.22 20.02
CA PHE A 105 -7.72 -3.91 19.63
C PHE A 105 -7.35 -3.57 18.19
N ALA A 106 -8.30 -2.98 17.47
CA ALA A 106 -8.11 -2.51 16.10
C ALA A 106 -8.80 -1.15 15.92
N ASN A 107 -8.10 -0.18 15.32
CA ASN A 107 -8.69 1.06 14.84
C ASN A 107 -8.73 1.04 13.31
N VAL A 108 -9.93 1.19 12.73
CA VAL A 108 -10.19 1.11 11.30
C VAL A 108 -10.46 2.48 10.66
N GLN A 109 -10.38 3.54 11.43
CA GLN A 109 -10.70 4.91 10.97
C GLN A 109 -9.61 5.58 10.12
N PRO A 110 -8.29 5.26 10.21
CA PRO A 110 -7.28 5.97 9.42
C PRO A 110 -7.62 6.00 7.93
N HIS A 111 -7.59 7.22 7.32
CA HIS A 111 -7.86 7.40 5.90
C HIS A 111 -6.72 6.86 5.01
N SER A 112 -5.53 6.70 5.57
CA SER A 112 -4.35 6.14 4.89
C SER A 112 -3.37 5.52 5.89
N GLY A 113 -2.39 4.75 5.37
CA GLY A 113 -1.27 4.27 6.19
C GLY A 113 -0.44 5.40 6.79
N SER A 114 -0.24 6.50 6.07
CA SER A 114 0.48 7.67 6.58
C SER A 114 -0.26 8.31 7.77
N GLN A 115 -1.58 8.41 7.73
CA GLN A 115 -2.37 8.92 8.87
C GLN A 115 -2.39 7.92 10.03
N ALA A 116 -2.38 6.62 9.76
CA ALA A 116 -2.20 5.61 10.80
C ALA A 116 -0.86 5.81 11.55
N ASN A 117 0.25 5.99 10.82
CA ASN A 117 1.55 6.28 11.41
C ASN A 117 1.55 7.61 12.18
N GLN A 118 0.95 8.67 11.60
CA GLN A 118 0.84 9.98 12.28
C GLN A 118 0.05 9.90 13.60
N ALA A 119 -1.02 9.10 13.64
CA ALA A 119 -1.78 8.89 14.87
C ALA A 119 -0.95 8.17 15.94
N VAL A 120 -0.15 7.17 15.55
CA VAL A 120 0.79 6.51 16.46
C VAL A 120 1.82 7.52 16.99
N TYR A 121 2.38 8.38 16.13
CA TYR A 121 3.32 9.42 16.55
C TYR A 121 2.66 10.42 17.51
N LEU A 122 1.48 10.91 17.20
CA LEU A 122 0.74 11.82 18.07
C LEU A 122 0.38 11.18 19.42
N ALA A 123 0.04 9.89 19.42
CA ALA A 123 -0.26 9.15 20.64
C ALA A 123 0.96 8.95 21.55
N LEU A 124 2.16 8.78 20.98
CA LEU A 124 3.34 8.30 21.70
C LEU A 124 4.44 9.34 21.90
N LEU A 125 4.54 10.32 21.00
CA LEU A 125 5.70 11.20 20.86
C LEU A 125 5.32 12.67 21.03
N LYS A 126 6.34 13.47 21.33
CA LYS A 126 6.30 14.93 21.31
C LYS A 126 7.20 15.44 20.19
N PRO A 127 6.96 16.67 19.66
CA PRO A 127 7.90 17.30 18.72
C PRO A 127 9.33 17.29 19.28
N GLY A 128 10.29 16.87 18.47
CA GLY A 128 11.69 16.71 18.84
C GLY A 128 12.09 15.36 19.43
N ASP A 129 11.13 14.49 19.76
CA ASP A 129 11.45 13.12 20.18
C ASP A 129 12.20 12.36 19.08
N THR A 130 13.12 11.50 19.48
CA THR A 130 13.92 10.69 18.53
C THR A 130 13.17 9.43 18.13
N ILE A 131 13.16 9.17 16.81
CA ILE A 131 12.74 7.89 16.24
C ILE A 131 13.90 7.22 15.52
N LEU A 132 13.89 5.89 15.46
CA LEU A 132 14.83 5.08 14.68
C LEU A 132 14.06 4.29 13.65
N ALA A 133 14.36 4.47 12.37
CA ALA A 133 13.62 3.89 11.26
C ALA A 133 14.52 3.56 10.07
N MET A 134 14.04 2.76 9.13
CA MET A 134 14.77 2.47 7.91
C MET A 134 14.92 3.71 7.04
N ALA A 135 16.12 3.95 6.52
CA ALA A 135 16.39 5.02 5.56
C ALA A 135 15.55 4.86 4.29
N LEU A 136 15.11 5.98 3.71
CA LEU A 136 14.36 5.97 2.45
C LEU A 136 15.17 5.31 1.32
N SER A 137 16.48 5.58 1.28
CA SER A 137 17.42 4.98 0.32
C SER A 137 17.64 3.48 0.51
N ALA A 138 17.33 2.94 1.69
CA ALA A 138 17.40 1.51 1.99
C ALA A 138 16.05 0.78 1.84
N GLY A 139 15.01 1.50 1.42
CA GLY A 139 13.66 0.94 1.24
C GLY A 139 12.64 1.38 2.30
N GLY A 140 12.95 2.34 3.17
CA GLY A 140 12.02 2.92 4.13
C GLY A 140 10.84 3.64 3.47
N HIS A 141 9.87 4.07 4.28
CA HIS A 141 8.73 4.85 3.81
C HIS A 141 8.89 6.33 4.14
N LEU A 142 8.29 7.23 3.34
CA LEU A 142 8.31 8.67 3.60
C LEU A 142 7.86 9.02 5.02
N SER A 143 6.83 8.37 5.55
CA SER A 143 6.33 8.61 6.90
C SER A 143 7.21 8.02 8.02
N HIS A 144 8.36 7.43 7.70
CA HIS A 144 9.34 6.93 8.66
C HIS A 144 10.48 7.93 8.93
N GLY A 145 10.17 9.23 8.95
CA GLY A 145 11.14 10.28 9.29
C GLY A 145 11.83 10.94 8.10
N ALA A 146 11.34 10.75 6.86
CA ALA A 146 11.91 11.46 5.71
C ALA A 146 11.72 12.99 5.84
N ALA A 147 12.76 13.76 5.52
CA ALA A 147 12.79 15.20 5.74
C ALA A 147 11.59 16.01 5.18
N PRO A 148 11.03 15.71 3.98
CA PRO A 148 9.86 16.43 3.48
C PRO A 148 8.55 16.05 4.19
N ASN A 149 8.52 14.91 4.89
CA ASN A 149 7.32 14.41 5.58
C ASN A 149 7.16 15.05 6.96
N ILE A 150 5.93 15.09 7.47
CA ILE A 150 5.65 15.61 8.81
C ILE A 150 6.47 14.89 9.89
N SER A 151 6.71 13.58 9.73
CA SER A 151 7.54 12.78 10.64
C SER A 151 8.98 13.29 10.72
N GLY A 152 9.58 13.68 9.58
CA GLY A 152 10.91 14.26 9.54
C GLY A 152 10.97 15.73 9.97
N LYS A 153 9.83 16.45 9.87
CA LYS A 153 9.74 17.84 10.33
C LYS A 153 9.47 17.97 11.83
N TRP A 154 8.74 17.02 12.40
CA TRP A 154 8.33 17.03 13.80
C TRP A 154 9.30 16.31 14.71
N LEU A 155 9.91 15.24 14.23
CA LEU A 155 10.69 14.29 15.01
C LEU A 155 12.16 14.34 14.59
N ARG A 156 13.03 13.95 15.50
CA ARG A 156 14.42 13.70 15.19
C ARG A 156 14.58 12.28 14.66
N ALA A 157 14.65 12.14 13.35
CA ALA A 157 14.80 10.83 12.72
C ALA A 157 16.28 10.41 12.67
N VAL A 158 16.57 9.24 13.21
CA VAL A 158 17.80 8.48 13.03
C VAL A 158 17.46 7.31 12.09
N HIS A 159 18.33 7.03 11.13
CA HIS A 159 18.03 6.01 10.14
C HIS A 159 19.05 4.88 10.19
N TYR A 160 18.56 3.63 10.12
CA TYR A 160 19.36 2.45 9.84
C TYR A 160 19.26 2.08 8.36
N GLY A 161 20.26 1.37 7.87
CA GLY A 161 20.36 0.93 6.48
C GLY A 161 20.31 -0.57 6.31
N VAL A 162 20.85 -0.99 5.19
CA VAL A 162 21.10 -2.40 4.84
C VAL A 162 22.58 -2.60 4.62
N ARG A 163 23.07 -3.85 4.76
CA ARG A 163 24.45 -4.20 4.49
C ARG A 163 24.77 -4.11 3.00
N PRO A 164 25.95 -3.66 2.62
CA PRO A 164 26.32 -3.49 1.21
C PRO A 164 26.56 -4.83 0.49
N ASP A 165 26.90 -5.90 1.22
CA ASP A 165 27.25 -7.20 0.66
C ASP A 165 26.03 -8.04 0.28
N ASP A 166 24.94 -7.96 1.04
CA ASP A 166 23.74 -8.80 0.85
C ASP A 166 22.42 -8.04 0.78
N GLY A 167 22.43 -6.71 1.01
CA GLY A 167 21.23 -5.88 1.01
C GLY A 167 20.24 -6.17 2.14
N LEU A 168 20.66 -6.87 3.20
CA LEU A 168 19.82 -7.17 4.35
C LEU A 168 19.96 -6.12 5.46
N ILE A 169 18.92 -5.95 6.29
CA ILE A 169 18.96 -5.08 7.47
C ILE A 169 20.08 -5.54 8.40
N ASP A 170 20.96 -4.63 8.78
CA ASP A 170 21.98 -4.86 9.81
C ASP A 170 21.39 -4.64 11.20
N LEU A 171 20.96 -5.72 11.85
CA LEU A 171 20.35 -5.66 13.17
C LEU A 171 21.35 -5.29 14.29
N ASP A 172 22.64 -5.52 14.09
CA ASP A 172 23.67 -5.08 15.04
C ASP A 172 23.87 -3.56 14.93
N GLU A 173 23.78 -3.01 13.72
CA GLU A 173 23.74 -1.55 13.55
C GLU A 173 22.48 -0.95 14.16
N VAL A 174 21.30 -1.56 13.95
CA VAL A 174 20.03 -1.12 14.58
C VAL A 174 20.20 -1.07 16.09
N GLU A 175 20.76 -2.09 16.72
CA GLU A 175 20.99 -2.14 18.16
C GLU A 175 22.00 -1.07 18.61
N ARG A 176 23.09 -0.88 17.89
CA ARG A 176 24.08 0.15 18.16
C ARG A 176 23.48 1.55 18.12
N LEU A 177 22.71 1.86 17.07
CA LEU A 177 22.01 3.14 16.91
C LEU A 177 20.96 3.35 18.02
N ALA A 178 20.19 2.31 18.35
CA ALA A 178 19.21 2.37 19.41
C ALA A 178 19.84 2.70 20.77
N ARG A 179 20.96 2.04 21.12
CA ARG A 179 21.71 2.31 22.36
C ARG A 179 22.31 3.74 22.38
N GLN A 180 22.83 4.17 21.24
CA GLN A 180 23.48 5.48 21.10
C GLN A 180 22.48 6.64 21.20
N HIS A 181 21.35 6.52 20.47
CA HIS A 181 20.39 7.62 20.32
C HIS A 181 19.18 7.55 21.23
N LYS A 182 18.96 6.42 21.90
CA LYS A 182 17.86 6.16 22.83
C LYS A 182 16.51 6.65 22.28
N PRO A 183 16.06 6.15 21.12
CA PRO A 183 14.83 6.59 20.50
C PRO A 183 13.63 6.27 21.40
N ARG A 184 12.58 7.08 21.30
CA ARG A 184 11.30 6.79 21.94
C ARG A 184 10.49 5.76 21.15
N LEU A 185 10.72 5.69 19.84
CA LEU A 185 10.05 4.78 18.93
C LEU A 185 11.06 4.18 17.95
N ILE A 186 11.00 2.87 17.78
CA ILE A 186 11.69 2.16 16.70
C ILE A 186 10.63 1.70 15.70
N ILE A 187 10.88 1.89 14.40
CA ILE A 187 9.97 1.52 13.32
C ILE A 187 10.62 0.41 12.49
N ALA A 188 9.99 -0.75 12.44
CA ALA A 188 10.34 -1.83 11.54
C ALA A 188 9.32 -1.91 10.39
N GLY A 189 9.80 -2.05 9.17
CA GLY A 189 8.96 -2.05 7.96
C GLY A 189 9.51 -1.12 6.89
N GLY A 190 9.05 -1.29 5.66
CA GLY A 190 9.53 -0.50 4.55
C GLY A 190 8.63 -0.62 3.31
N SER A 191 8.87 0.27 2.35
CA SER A 191 8.15 0.33 1.06
C SER A 191 8.82 -0.49 -0.04
N ALA A 192 10.12 -0.78 0.11
CA ALA A 192 10.93 -1.39 -0.92
C ALA A 192 11.95 -2.39 -0.36
N TYR A 193 11.75 -2.89 0.85
CA TYR A 193 12.56 -3.96 1.43
C TYR A 193 11.91 -5.33 1.12
N PRO A 194 12.59 -6.21 0.33
CA PRO A 194 11.95 -7.40 -0.20
C PRO A 194 12.09 -8.65 0.67
N ARG A 195 12.74 -8.56 1.83
CA ARG A 195 13.04 -9.74 2.67
C ARG A 195 12.23 -9.74 3.96
N VAL A 196 12.16 -10.90 4.60
CA VAL A 196 11.57 -11.04 5.94
C VAL A 196 12.34 -10.17 6.94
N ILE A 197 11.59 -9.54 7.84
CA ILE A 197 12.12 -8.74 8.95
C ILE A 197 12.04 -9.58 10.23
N ASP A 198 13.13 -9.63 10.98
CA ASP A 198 13.18 -10.30 12.29
C ASP A 198 12.54 -9.41 13.37
N PHE A 199 11.21 -9.52 13.50
CA PHE A 199 10.44 -8.75 14.48
C PHE A 199 10.82 -9.08 15.92
N ALA A 200 11.22 -10.33 16.21
CA ALA A 200 11.65 -10.74 17.54
C ALA A 200 12.91 -10.00 17.97
N ARG A 201 13.89 -9.88 17.07
CA ARG A 201 15.13 -9.13 17.33
C ARG A 201 14.85 -7.63 17.47
N PHE A 202 13.98 -7.04 16.60
CA PHE A 202 13.56 -5.65 16.75
C PHE A 202 12.87 -5.40 18.11
N GLY A 203 11.97 -6.31 18.54
CA GLY A 203 11.31 -6.23 19.84
C GLY A 203 12.27 -6.29 21.01
N ALA A 204 13.27 -7.19 20.93
CA ALA A 204 14.33 -7.29 21.94
C ALA A 204 15.18 -6.01 22.03
N ILE A 205 15.55 -5.41 20.90
CA ILE A 205 16.28 -4.14 20.82
C ILE A 205 15.45 -3.00 21.41
N ALA A 206 14.18 -2.87 21.01
CA ALA A 206 13.29 -1.83 21.53
C ALA A 206 13.16 -1.92 23.05
N LYS A 207 12.90 -3.12 23.58
CA LYS A 207 12.80 -3.38 25.01
C LYS A 207 14.10 -3.03 25.76
N ALA A 208 15.26 -3.36 25.19
CA ALA A 208 16.57 -3.12 25.81
C ALA A 208 16.88 -1.62 26.00
N VAL A 209 16.28 -0.74 25.18
CA VAL A 209 16.48 0.73 25.26
C VAL A 209 15.25 1.48 25.80
N GLY A 210 14.18 0.77 26.16
CA GLY A 210 12.92 1.37 26.64
C GLY A 210 12.14 2.11 25.55
N ALA A 211 12.29 1.71 24.27
CA ALA A 211 11.55 2.25 23.15
C ALA A 211 10.28 1.45 22.88
N THR A 212 9.26 2.09 22.30
CA THR A 212 8.11 1.41 21.70
C THR A 212 8.50 0.85 20.32
N LEU A 213 8.05 -0.35 19.97
CA LEU A 213 8.18 -0.91 18.62
C LEU A 213 6.90 -0.72 17.83
N LEU A 214 6.98 0.06 16.75
CA LEU A 214 5.97 0.12 15.68
C LEU A 214 6.42 -0.78 14.53
N VAL A 215 5.56 -1.70 14.11
CA VAL A 215 5.76 -2.40 12.83
C VAL A 215 4.77 -1.87 11.79
N ASP A 216 5.29 -1.29 10.73
CA ASP A 216 4.50 -0.92 9.55
C ASP A 216 4.52 -2.07 8.55
N MET A 217 3.46 -2.88 8.57
CA MET A 217 3.32 -4.04 7.68
C MET A 217 2.56 -3.74 6.38
N ALA A 218 2.45 -2.47 5.99
CA ALA A 218 1.62 -2.06 4.85
C ALA A 218 1.89 -2.87 3.57
N HIS A 219 3.15 -3.24 3.29
CA HIS A 219 3.52 -3.99 2.09
C HIS A 219 3.39 -5.52 2.23
N PHE A 220 3.20 -6.06 3.42
CA PHE A 220 3.08 -7.51 3.63
C PHE A 220 1.89 -7.92 4.52
N ALA A 221 0.97 -6.99 4.82
CA ALA A 221 -0.21 -7.24 5.66
C ALA A 221 -1.07 -8.40 5.15
N GLY A 222 -1.25 -8.54 3.84
CA GLY A 222 -2.00 -9.66 3.26
C GLY A 222 -1.29 -11.00 3.42
N LEU A 223 0.05 -11.02 3.42
CA LEU A 223 0.81 -12.25 3.70
C LEU A 223 0.70 -12.67 5.16
N VAL A 224 0.73 -11.69 6.08
CA VAL A 224 0.49 -11.94 7.52
C VAL A 224 -0.93 -12.47 7.71
N ALA A 225 -1.93 -11.81 7.13
CA ALA A 225 -3.34 -12.23 7.18
C ALA A 225 -3.56 -13.63 6.59
N GLY A 226 -2.82 -14.00 5.55
CA GLY A 226 -2.83 -15.34 4.94
C GLY A 226 -2.03 -16.39 5.71
N GLY A 227 -1.29 -16.01 6.75
CA GLY A 227 -0.46 -16.92 7.55
C GLY A 227 0.76 -17.47 6.81
N VAL A 228 1.28 -16.72 5.82
CA VAL A 228 2.44 -17.11 5.00
C VAL A 228 3.65 -16.17 5.19
N HIS A 229 3.60 -15.29 6.17
CA HIS A 229 4.67 -14.40 6.59
C HIS A 229 4.70 -14.33 8.12
N PRO A 230 5.87 -14.12 8.76
CA PRO A 230 5.94 -13.95 10.20
C PRO A 230 4.99 -12.86 10.71
N ASP A 231 4.29 -13.16 11.82
CA ASP A 231 3.39 -12.23 12.48
C ASP A 231 4.17 -11.24 13.36
N PRO A 232 4.02 -9.92 13.16
CA PRO A 232 4.68 -8.92 14.00
C PRO A 232 4.03 -8.72 15.37
N LEU A 233 2.73 -9.03 15.53
CA LEU A 233 1.96 -8.71 16.73
C LEU A 233 2.50 -9.28 18.05
N PRO A 234 3.10 -10.48 18.09
CA PRO A 234 3.73 -11.00 19.32
C PRO A 234 4.96 -10.20 19.79
N HIS A 235 5.54 -9.38 18.92
CA HIS A 235 6.82 -8.69 19.15
C HIS A 235 6.70 -7.17 19.15
N ALA A 236 5.65 -6.62 18.57
CA ALA A 236 5.40 -5.20 18.42
C ALA A 236 4.39 -4.68 19.46
N ASP A 237 4.59 -3.44 19.94
CA ASP A 237 3.62 -2.76 20.78
C ASP A 237 2.42 -2.27 19.95
N VAL A 238 2.69 -1.84 18.72
CA VAL A 238 1.68 -1.37 17.76
C VAL A 238 2.07 -1.77 16.35
N VAL A 239 1.06 -2.13 15.55
CA VAL A 239 1.22 -2.50 14.15
C VAL A 239 0.33 -1.61 13.30
N THR A 240 0.86 -1.05 12.22
CA THR A 240 0.08 -0.33 11.21
C THR A 240 0.06 -1.08 9.89
N ALA A 241 -1.01 -0.91 9.14
CA ALA A 241 -1.17 -1.51 7.82
C ALA A 241 -1.96 -0.59 6.88
N THR A 242 -1.93 -0.92 5.59
CA THR A 242 -2.86 -0.41 4.58
C THR A 242 -3.78 -1.52 4.11
N THR A 243 -5.00 -1.18 3.72
CA THR A 243 -5.99 -2.16 3.28
C THR A 243 -5.96 -2.43 1.77
N TYR A 244 -5.35 -1.54 0.98
CA TYR A 244 -5.48 -1.52 -0.48
C TYR A 244 -4.31 -2.14 -1.26
N LYS A 245 -3.25 -2.57 -0.56
CA LYS A 245 -2.11 -3.26 -1.18
C LYS A 245 -2.39 -4.76 -1.29
N ASN A 246 -1.52 -5.61 -0.80
CA ASN A 246 -1.72 -7.05 -0.86
C ASN A 246 -2.87 -7.59 0.03
N LEU A 247 -3.47 -6.76 0.88
CA LEU A 247 -4.72 -7.10 1.58
C LEU A 247 -5.96 -6.96 0.66
N ARG A 248 -5.83 -6.31 -0.50
CA ARG A 248 -6.79 -6.32 -1.61
C ARG A 248 -8.11 -5.62 -1.34
N GLY A 249 -8.08 -4.50 -0.60
CA GLY A 249 -9.29 -3.75 -0.23
C GLY A 249 -9.30 -2.30 -0.68
N GLY A 250 -10.36 -1.59 -0.32
CA GLY A 250 -10.46 -0.14 -0.52
C GLY A 250 -9.35 0.61 0.22
N ARG A 251 -9.03 1.83 -0.26
CA ARG A 251 -7.96 2.65 0.33
C ARG A 251 -8.26 3.04 1.76
N GLY A 252 -7.26 2.85 2.63
CA GLY A 252 -7.33 3.21 4.05
C GLY A 252 -6.19 2.60 4.85
N GLY A 253 -6.14 2.92 6.15
CA GLY A 253 -5.19 2.38 7.11
C GLY A 253 -5.88 1.56 8.21
N LEU A 254 -5.06 0.77 8.90
CA LEU A 254 -5.42 0.03 10.11
C LEU A 254 -4.35 0.30 11.18
N ILE A 255 -4.75 0.30 12.44
CA ILE A 255 -3.83 0.28 13.58
C ILE A 255 -4.28 -0.85 14.51
N LEU A 256 -3.34 -1.73 14.89
CA LEU A 256 -3.58 -2.94 15.66
C LEU A 256 -2.67 -2.93 16.89
N THR A 257 -3.18 -3.36 18.03
CA THR A 257 -2.39 -3.51 19.27
C THR A 257 -3.04 -4.50 20.21
N ASN A 258 -2.26 -5.04 21.15
CA ASN A 258 -2.75 -5.87 22.26
C ASN A 258 -2.82 -5.08 23.58
N ASP A 259 -2.36 -3.83 23.61
CA ASP A 259 -2.35 -2.96 24.77
C ASP A 259 -3.58 -2.03 24.77
N GLY A 260 -4.45 -2.17 25.79
CA GLY A 260 -5.69 -1.39 25.89
C GLY A 260 -5.46 0.09 26.19
N GLU A 261 -4.40 0.45 26.92
CA GLU A 261 -4.08 1.86 27.19
C GLU A 261 -3.54 2.53 25.92
N LEU A 262 -2.70 1.81 25.17
CA LEU A 262 -2.20 2.28 23.88
C LEU A 262 -3.33 2.45 22.88
N ALA A 263 -4.27 1.48 22.82
CA ALA A 263 -5.47 1.57 21.97
C ALA A 263 -6.28 2.83 22.27
N ARG A 264 -6.52 3.13 23.55
CA ARG A 264 -7.26 4.33 23.96
C ARG A 264 -6.54 5.64 23.54
N ARG A 265 -5.21 5.70 23.68
CA ARG A 265 -4.39 6.84 23.23
C ARG A 265 -4.42 7.00 21.73
N ILE A 266 -4.36 5.90 20.99
CA ILE A 266 -4.45 5.87 19.52
C ILE A 266 -5.84 6.36 19.07
N ASP A 267 -6.92 5.91 19.71
CA ASP A 267 -8.27 6.38 19.39
C ASP A 267 -8.38 7.90 19.56
N GLN A 268 -7.85 8.47 20.64
CA GLN A 268 -7.81 9.91 20.86
C GLN A 268 -6.89 10.63 19.83
N ALA A 269 -5.82 10.01 19.41
CA ALA A 269 -4.93 10.57 18.41
C ALA A 269 -5.55 10.55 17.01
N ILE A 270 -6.37 9.54 16.69
CA ILE A 270 -7.15 9.53 15.45
C ILE A 270 -8.22 10.60 15.53
N PHE A 271 -9.14 10.49 16.49
CA PHE A 271 -10.20 11.46 16.66
C PHE A 271 -10.21 11.99 18.13
N PRO A 272 -10.10 13.31 18.32
CA PRO A 272 -10.06 14.40 17.33
C PRO A 272 -8.63 14.81 16.86
N GLY A 273 -7.61 13.98 17.09
CA GLY A 273 -6.21 14.36 16.90
C GLY A 273 -5.81 14.67 15.46
N VAL A 274 -5.81 13.68 14.57
CA VAL A 274 -5.37 13.84 13.18
C VAL A 274 -6.51 13.81 12.16
N GLN A 275 -7.72 13.39 12.56
CA GLN A 275 -8.92 13.32 11.72
C GLN A 275 -10.13 13.89 12.44
N GLY A 276 -11.10 14.41 11.67
CA GLY A 276 -12.47 14.70 12.10
C GLY A 276 -13.38 13.52 11.73
N SER A 277 -14.45 13.79 10.96
CA SER A 277 -15.36 12.74 10.50
C SER A 277 -14.62 11.69 9.66
N VAL A 278 -14.92 10.42 9.93
CA VAL A 278 -14.35 9.30 9.19
C VAL A 278 -15.04 9.12 7.84
N LEU A 279 -14.30 8.62 6.84
CA LEU A 279 -14.85 8.22 5.54
C LEU A 279 -15.58 6.87 5.69
N LEU A 280 -16.88 6.90 5.97
CA LEU A 280 -17.65 5.68 6.26
C LEU A 280 -17.77 4.72 5.07
N ASN A 281 -17.82 5.23 3.85
CA ASN A 281 -17.76 4.40 2.65
C ASN A 281 -16.43 3.64 2.55
N ALA A 282 -15.32 4.27 2.93
CA ALA A 282 -14.03 3.59 3.01
C ALA A 282 -13.99 2.55 4.14
N VAL A 283 -14.60 2.83 5.30
CA VAL A 283 -14.74 1.84 6.39
C VAL A 283 -15.61 0.66 5.94
N ALA A 284 -16.69 0.92 5.19
CA ALA A 284 -17.51 -0.13 4.60
C ALA A 284 -16.71 -1.03 3.65
N ALA A 285 -15.91 -0.44 2.77
CA ALA A 285 -15.01 -1.19 1.89
C ALA A 285 -13.94 -1.99 2.66
N LYS A 286 -13.41 -1.44 3.76
CA LYS A 286 -12.52 -2.19 4.68
C LYS A 286 -13.25 -3.38 5.31
N ALA A 287 -14.49 -3.19 5.75
CA ALA A 287 -15.29 -4.28 6.31
C ALA A 287 -15.49 -5.41 5.29
N VAL A 288 -15.76 -5.08 4.02
CA VAL A 288 -15.85 -6.07 2.93
C VAL A 288 -14.52 -6.80 2.74
N CYS A 289 -13.45 -6.07 2.55
CA CYS A 289 -12.10 -6.60 2.35
C CYS A 289 -11.67 -7.55 3.46
N LEU A 290 -11.82 -7.14 4.73
CA LEU A 290 -11.48 -7.95 5.88
C LEU A 290 -12.35 -9.22 5.97
N GLY A 291 -13.63 -9.12 5.56
CA GLY A 291 -14.51 -10.28 5.43
C GLY A 291 -14.09 -11.26 4.33
N GLU A 292 -13.58 -10.74 3.21
CA GLU A 292 -13.00 -11.55 2.12
C GLU A 292 -11.69 -12.22 2.56
N ALA A 293 -10.84 -11.48 3.29
CA ALA A 293 -9.57 -11.99 3.80
C ALA A 293 -9.72 -13.10 4.87
N LEU A 294 -10.87 -13.17 5.55
CA LEU A 294 -11.21 -14.26 6.47
C LEU A 294 -11.60 -15.56 5.78
N LYS A 295 -11.83 -15.57 4.46
CA LYS A 295 -12.19 -16.76 3.70
C LYS A 295 -10.95 -17.61 3.38
N PRO A 296 -11.07 -18.96 3.33
CA PRO A 296 -9.94 -19.86 3.05
C PRO A 296 -9.19 -19.54 1.74
N GLN A 297 -9.89 -19.02 0.74
CA GLN A 297 -9.31 -18.64 -0.54
C GLN A 297 -8.25 -17.53 -0.42
N PHE A 298 -8.32 -16.70 0.62
CA PHE A 298 -7.35 -15.64 0.83
C PHE A 298 -5.98 -16.19 1.21
N LYS A 299 -5.91 -17.30 1.95
CA LYS A 299 -4.64 -17.99 2.23
C LYS A 299 -3.99 -18.51 0.95
N ALA A 300 -4.79 -19.10 0.04
CA ALA A 300 -4.28 -19.54 -1.25
C ALA A 300 -3.76 -18.38 -2.10
N TYR A 301 -4.49 -17.25 -2.10
CA TYR A 301 -4.03 -16.02 -2.74
C TYR A 301 -2.70 -15.51 -2.15
N ALA A 302 -2.59 -15.44 -0.83
CA ALA A 302 -1.37 -14.98 -0.18
C ALA A 302 -0.16 -15.87 -0.51
N GLN A 303 -0.35 -17.19 -0.57
CA GLN A 303 0.69 -18.12 -1.01
C GLN A 303 1.05 -17.89 -2.48
N ALA A 304 0.05 -17.75 -3.36
CA ALA A 304 0.27 -17.47 -4.78
C ALA A 304 1.05 -16.16 -4.99
N VAL A 305 0.80 -15.12 -4.18
CA VAL A 305 1.59 -13.87 -4.23
C VAL A 305 3.07 -14.13 -3.98
N LEU A 306 3.43 -14.97 -2.98
CA LEU A 306 4.83 -15.31 -2.73
C LEU A 306 5.45 -16.12 -3.85
N ASP A 307 4.73 -17.13 -4.34
CA ASP A 307 5.22 -18.02 -5.39
C ASP A 307 5.44 -17.23 -6.70
N ASN A 308 4.51 -16.35 -7.02
CA ASN A 308 4.59 -15.45 -8.17
C ASN A 308 5.73 -14.42 -8.05
N ALA A 309 5.94 -13.87 -6.85
CA ALA A 309 7.06 -12.95 -6.62
C ALA A 309 8.41 -13.65 -6.85
N ARG A 310 8.55 -14.87 -6.37
CA ARG A 310 9.76 -15.69 -6.58
C ARG A 310 9.94 -16.07 -8.06
N ALA A 311 8.84 -16.43 -8.74
CA ALA A 311 8.88 -16.75 -10.16
C ALA A 311 9.34 -15.56 -11.02
N LEU A 312 8.80 -14.36 -10.75
CA LEU A 312 9.22 -13.14 -11.44
C LEU A 312 10.69 -12.82 -11.15
N ALA A 313 11.11 -12.87 -9.88
CA ALA A 313 12.50 -12.61 -9.51
C ALA A 313 13.47 -13.61 -10.18
N GLY A 314 13.12 -14.90 -10.17
CA GLY A 314 13.89 -15.96 -10.83
C GLY A 314 14.03 -15.71 -12.33
N ALA A 315 12.92 -15.45 -13.02
CA ALA A 315 12.93 -15.18 -14.46
C ALA A 315 13.77 -13.94 -14.85
N LEU A 316 13.75 -12.90 -14.03
CA LEU A 316 14.60 -11.71 -14.23
C LEU A 316 16.08 -12.03 -14.02
N MET A 317 16.42 -12.77 -12.96
CA MET A 317 17.81 -13.18 -12.68
C MET A 317 18.37 -14.11 -13.77
N GLU A 318 17.58 -15.05 -14.29
CA GLU A 318 17.96 -15.91 -15.42
C GLU A 318 18.28 -15.10 -16.69
N ARG A 319 17.68 -13.92 -16.83
CA ARG A 319 17.98 -12.96 -17.91
C ARG A 319 19.07 -11.93 -17.55
N GLY A 320 19.79 -12.14 -16.45
CA GLY A 320 20.89 -11.27 -16.01
C GLY A 320 20.43 -9.90 -15.50
N VAL A 321 19.24 -9.81 -14.93
CA VAL A 321 18.79 -8.63 -14.18
C VAL A 321 19.09 -8.85 -12.70
N ASP A 322 19.91 -7.99 -12.11
CA ASP A 322 20.26 -8.09 -10.71
C ASP A 322 19.04 -7.77 -9.83
N ILE A 323 18.71 -8.67 -8.92
CA ILE A 323 17.66 -8.47 -7.92
C ILE A 323 18.32 -8.18 -6.57
N VAL A 324 18.01 -7.01 -6.01
CA VAL A 324 18.53 -6.58 -4.70
C VAL A 324 18.25 -7.66 -3.65
N SER A 325 19.26 -7.98 -2.84
CA SER A 325 19.26 -9.09 -1.87
C SER A 325 19.08 -10.50 -2.46
N GLY A 326 19.26 -10.68 -3.77
CA GLY A 326 19.23 -11.99 -4.42
C GLY A 326 17.86 -12.68 -4.45
N GLY A 327 16.76 -11.93 -4.31
CA GLY A 327 15.40 -12.48 -4.36
C GLY A 327 14.38 -11.75 -3.50
N THR A 328 13.24 -12.42 -3.22
CA THR A 328 12.17 -11.84 -2.41
C THR A 328 11.44 -12.86 -1.54
N ASP A 329 10.99 -12.40 -0.38
CA ASP A 329 10.09 -13.09 0.56
C ASP A 329 8.79 -12.29 0.77
N THR A 330 8.54 -11.25 -0.05
CA THR A 330 7.42 -10.32 0.06
C THR A 330 6.72 -10.15 -1.30
N PRO A 331 5.62 -9.40 -1.41
CA PRO A 331 4.94 -9.18 -2.69
C PRO A 331 5.71 -8.32 -3.69
N LEU A 332 6.91 -7.87 -3.35
CA LEU A 332 7.69 -6.94 -4.16
C LEU A 332 9.16 -7.37 -4.29
N MET A 333 9.82 -6.82 -5.29
CA MET A 333 11.27 -6.92 -5.49
C MET A 333 11.83 -5.64 -6.06
N LEU A 334 13.13 -5.43 -5.89
CA LEU A 334 13.88 -4.35 -6.54
C LEU A 334 14.84 -4.95 -7.58
N ALA A 335 14.77 -4.47 -8.80
CA ALA A 335 15.74 -4.73 -9.84
C ALA A 335 16.78 -3.60 -9.86
N ASP A 336 18.06 -3.96 -9.79
CA ASP A 336 19.19 -3.06 -9.92
C ASP A 336 19.65 -3.03 -11.39
N LEU A 337 19.61 -1.86 -12.01
CA LEU A 337 19.93 -1.68 -13.42
C LEU A 337 21.36 -1.16 -13.66
N ARG A 338 22.14 -0.93 -12.60
CA ARG A 338 23.50 -0.35 -12.71
C ARG A 338 24.43 -1.19 -13.60
N ALA A 339 24.41 -2.51 -13.45
CA ALA A 339 25.21 -3.42 -14.28
C ALA A 339 24.85 -3.38 -15.77
N ARG A 340 23.62 -2.93 -16.09
CA ARG A 340 23.13 -2.76 -17.45
C ARG A 340 23.37 -1.36 -18.02
N GLY A 341 23.87 -0.42 -17.21
CA GLY A 341 24.06 0.98 -17.61
C GLY A 341 22.74 1.73 -17.83
N LEU A 342 21.61 1.25 -17.29
CA LEU A 342 20.29 1.82 -17.46
C LEU A 342 19.86 2.59 -16.21
N THR A 343 19.00 3.60 -16.39
CA THR A 343 18.38 4.33 -15.29
C THR A 343 16.94 3.86 -15.05
N GLY A 344 16.47 3.94 -13.80
CA GLY A 344 15.10 3.59 -13.44
C GLY A 344 14.06 4.43 -14.17
N ASP A 345 14.33 5.73 -14.34
CA ASP A 345 13.43 6.65 -15.05
C ASP A 345 13.26 6.28 -16.53
N ALA A 346 14.33 6.01 -17.24
CA ALA A 346 14.25 5.61 -18.66
C ALA A 346 13.57 4.24 -18.80
N ALA A 347 13.97 3.27 -17.97
CA ALA A 347 13.44 1.92 -18.02
C ALA A 347 11.94 1.86 -17.67
N SER A 348 11.50 2.59 -16.64
CA SER A 348 10.07 2.61 -16.28
C SER A 348 9.20 3.18 -17.41
N ARG A 349 9.64 4.23 -18.11
CA ARG A 349 8.90 4.78 -19.26
C ARG A 349 8.83 3.79 -20.45
N CYS A 350 9.91 3.06 -20.70
CA CYS A 350 9.91 2.07 -21.79
C CYS A 350 8.99 0.89 -21.48
N LEU A 351 8.99 0.43 -20.23
CA LEU A 351 8.09 -0.64 -19.77
C LEU A 351 6.62 -0.18 -19.80
N GLU A 352 6.33 1.03 -19.38
CA GLU A 352 4.98 1.62 -19.46
C GLU A 352 4.49 1.68 -20.92
N ALA A 353 5.36 2.11 -21.86
CA ALA A 353 5.05 2.09 -23.28
C ALA A 353 4.78 0.68 -23.81
N ALA A 354 5.34 -0.36 -23.19
CA ALA A 354 5.06 -1.77 -23.49
C ALA A 354 3.84 -2.34 -22.74
N GLY A 355 3.15 -1.55 -21.91
CA GLY A 355 2.02 -1.99 -21.12
C GLY A 355 2.38 -2.73 -19.82
N LEU A 356 3.62 -2.58 -19.35
CA LEU A 356 4.14 -3.15 -18.10
C LEU A 356 4.34 -2.00 -17.10
N THR A 357 3.33 -1.73 -16.28
CA THR A 357 3.31 -0.58 -15.36
C THR A 357 4.10 -0.88 -14.10
N CYS A 358 5.20 -0.16 -13.89
CA CYS A 358 6.05 -0.26 -12.70
C CYS A 358 6.55 1.12 -12.27
N ASN A 359 7.29 1.21 -11.16
CA ASN A 359 7.89 2.48 -10.77
C ASN A 359 9.41 2.41 -10.67
N LYS A 360 10.07 3.51 -11.07
CA LYS A 360 11.47 3.73 -10.73
C LYS A 360 11.66 3.78 -9.21
N ASN A 361 12.75 3.25 -8.73
CA ASN A 361 13.07 3.19 -7.30
C ASN A 361 14.57 3.26 -7.09
N ALA A 362 15.01 4.03 -6.09
CA ALA A 362 16.39 3.96 -5.67
C ALA A 362 16.74 2.55 -5.18
N VAL A 363 17.91 2.07 -5.55
CA VAL A 363 18.49 0.85 -4.96
C VAL A 363 19.39 1.25 -3.78
N PRO A 364 19.70 0.32 -2.85
CA PRO A 364 20.68 0.63 -1.82
C PRO A 364 21.99 1.14 -2.40
N PHE A 365 22.53 2.20 -1.78
CA PHE A 365 23.76 2.87 -2.25
C PHE A 365 23.68 3.41 -3.69
N ASP A 366 22.51 3.92 -4.07
CA ASP A 366 22.26 4.50 -5.39
C ASP A 366 22.97 5.84 -5.52
N ASP A 367 23.77 6.01 -6.59
CA ASP A 367 24.48 7.26 -6.91
C ASP A 367 23.61 8.25 -7.71
N GLN A 368 22.44 7.81 -8.19
CA GLN A 368 21.54 8.65 -8.97
C GLN A 368 20.60 9.46 -8.06
N PRO A 369 20.21 10.68 -8.48
CA PRO A 369 19.24 11.46 -7.74
C PRO A 369 17.85 10.77 -7.73
N PRO A 370 16.98 11.04 -6.74
CA PRO A 370 15.66 10.42 -6.61
C PRO A 370 14.73 10.59 -7.84
N SER A 371 14.98 11.61 -8.68
CA SER A 371 14.21 11.82 -9.92
C SER A 371 14.63 10.88 -11.06
N VAL A 372 15.79 10.25 -10.98
CA VAL A 372 16.37 9.36 -12.00
C VAL A 372 16.37 7.91 -11.51
N THR A 373 17.05 7.64 -10.39
CA THR A 373 17.28 6.32 -9.77
C THR A 373 18.01 5.31 -10.67
N SER A 374 18.54 4.25 -10.07
CA SER A 374 19.21 3.16 -10.79
C SER A 374 18.41 1.86 -10.78
N GLY A 375 17.19 1.86 -10.27
CA GLY A 375 16.41 0.64 -10.16
C GLY A 375 14.93 0.78 -10.48
N LEU A 376 14.29 -0.38 -10.51
CA LEU A 376 12.86 -0.55 -10.67
C LEU A 376 12.31 -1.33 -9.49
N ARG A 377 11.10 -0.96 -9.03
CA ARG A 377 10.35 -1.78 -8.08
C ARG A 377 9.20 -2.46 -8.82
N PHE A 378 9.11 -3.78 -8.65
CA PHE A 378 8.02 -4.58 -9.15
C PHE A 378 7.22 -5.17 -8.00
N GLY A 379 5.91 -5.23 -8.15
CA GLY A 379 4.99 -5.90 -7.26
C GLY A 379 4.12 -6.88 -8.03
N VAL A 380 3.60 -7.89 -7.35
CA VAL A 380 2.86 -8.99 -7.98
C VAL A 380 1.42 -9.11 -7.50
N ALA A 381 0.99 -8.28 -6.54
CA ALA A 381 -0.29 -8.46 -5.86
C ALA A 381 -1.49 -8.25 -6.78
N ALA A 382 -1.49 -7.20 -7.61
CA ALA A 382 -2.58 -6.88 -8.54
C ALA A 382 -2.77 -7.96 -9.61
N THR A 383 -1.67 -8.38 -10.21
CA THR A 383 -1.65 -9.42 -11.25
C THR A 383 -1.96 -10.81 -10.71
N THR A 384 -1.56 -11.13 -9.47
CA THR A 384 -2.01 -12.35 -8.79
C THR A 384 -3.52 -12.32 -8.52
N THR A 385 -4.07 -11.17 -8.13
CA THR A 385 -5.52 -11.01 -7.98
C THR A 385 -6.25 -11.20 -9.30
N ARG A 386 -5.66 -10.76 -10.41
CA ARG A 386 -6.17 -10.96 -11.76
C ARG A 386 -6.26 -12.44 -12.15
N GLY A 387 -5.48 -13.32 -11.50
CA GLY A 387 -5.47 -14.76 -11.75
C GLY A 387 -4.16 -15.32 -12.34
N PHE A 388 -3.13 -14.47 -12.49
CA PHE A 388 -1.84 -14.92 -13.00
C PHE A 388 -1.16 -15.87 -12.01
N GLY A 389 -0.56 -16.92 -12.56
CA GLY A 389 0.26 -17.88 -11.85
C GLY A 389 1.75 -17.74 -12.19
N THR A 390 2.56 -18.66 -11.68
CA THR A 390 4.02 -18.65 -11.89
C THR A 390 4.45 -18.69 -13.34
N THR A 391 3.68 -19.35 -14.21
CA THR A 391 3.91 -19.40 -15.68
C THR A 391 3.80 -18.02 -16.31
N GLU A 392 2.74 -17.28 -15.98
CA GLU A 392 2.51 -15.93 -16.48
C GLU A 392 3.58 -14.97 -15.94
N PHE A 393 3.99 -15.13 -14.68
CA PHE A 393 5.07 -14.30 -14.12
C PHE A 393 6.44 -14.61 -14.71
N ALA A 394 6.73 -15.83 -15.09
CA ALA A 394 7.94 -16.15 -15.87
C ALA A 394 7.90 -15.48 -17.26
N ALA A 395 6.74 -15.49 -17.94
CA ALA A 395 6.57 -14.78 -19.20
C ALA A 395 6.69 -13.26 -19.04
N ILE A 396 6.16 -12.67 -17.96
CA ILE A 396 6.32 -11.25 -17.62
C ILE A 396 7.81 -10.92 -17.42
N GLY A 397 8.55 -11.74 -16.69
CA GLY A 397 9.99 -11.57 -16.49
C GLY A 397 10.76 -11.55 -17.82
N ALA A 398 10.43 -12.45 -18.74
CA ALA A 398 11.00 -12.46 -20.09
C ALA A 398 10.64 -11.19 -20.88
N MET A 399 9.38 -10.73 -20.84
CA MET A 399 8.93 -9.51 -21.50
C MET A 399 9.64 -8.26 -20.95
N ILE A 400 9.82 -8.16 -19.62
CA ILE A 400 10.58 -7.08 -18.98
C ILE A 400 12.03 -7.09 -19.49
N ALA A 401 12.68 -8.24 -19.46
CA ALA A 401 14.06 -8.38 -19.92
C ALA A 401 14.20 -8.03 -21.42
N ASP A 402 13.26 -8.45 -22.27
CA ASP A 402 13.26 -8.11 -23.70
C ASP A 402 13.21 -6.59 -23.94
N VAL A 403 12.44 -5.84 -23.13
CA VAL A 403 12.40 -4.38 -23.20
C VAL A 403 13.72 -3.79 -22.74
N LEU A 404 14.28 -4.27 -21.60
CA LEU A 404 15.55 -3.77 -21.06
C LEU A 404 16.73 -4.05 -22.01
N ASP A 405 16.78 -5.22 -22.64
CA ASP A 405 17.80 -5.57 -23.63
C ASP A 405 17.73 -4.63 -24.84
N ALA A 406 16.52 -4.38 -25.36
CA ALA A 406 16.31 -3.49 -26.50
C ALA A 406 16.69 -2.03 -26.23
N MET A 407 16.72 -1.59 -24.96
CA MET A 407 17.18 -0.24 -24.63
C MET A 407 18.67 -0.04 -24.90
N ASN A 408 19.47 -1.10 -24.92
CA ASN A 408 20.89 -1.07 -25.21
C ASN A 408 21.21 -1.33 -26.70
N ASP A 409 20.32 -2.02 -27.45
CA ASP A 409 20.62 -2.59 -28.76
C ASP A 409 20.10 -1.75 -29.94
N GLY A 410 19.35 -0.65 -29.71
CA GLY A 410 18.88 0.18 -30.86
C GLY A 410 17.45 0.71 -30.74
N PRO A 411 16.72 0.89 -31.83
CA PRO A 411 15.39 1.52 -31.79
C PRO A 411 14.38 0.66 -31.01
N ILE A 412 14.07 1.11 -29.82
CA ILE A 412 13.21 0.42 -28.85
C ILE A 412 11.74 0.30 -29.29
N SER A 413 11.26 1.18 -30.19
CA SER A 413 9.84 1.28 -30.55
C SER A 413 9.24 0.00 -31.12
N GLY A 414 10.00 -0.77 -31.89
CA GLY A 414 9.55 -2.05 -32.43
C GLY A 414 9.36 -3.13 -31.34
N ARG A 415 10.31 -3.21 -30.41
CA ARG A 415 10.27 -4.19 -29.31
C ARG A 415 9.16 -3.86 -28.30
N THR A 416 8.97 -2.59 -27.97
CA THR A 416 7.88 -2.19 -27.06
C THR A 416 6.51 -2.46 -27.66
N ALA A 417 6.34 -2.28 -28.99
CA ALA A 417 5.10 -2.61 -29.66
C ALA A 417 4.82 -4.14 -29.65
N GLU A 418 5.84 -4.96 -29.94
CA GLU A 418 5.74 -6.42 -29.88
C GLU A 418 5.37 -6.91 -28.47
N VAL A 419 6.05 -6.40 -27.45
CA VAL A 419 5.77 -6.76 -26.05
C VAL A 419 4.37 -6.29 -25.65
N ARG A 420 3.93 -5.11 -26.08
CA ARG A 420 2.57 -4.61 -25.82
C ARG A 420 1.48 -5.53 -26.35
N GLU A 421 1.66 -6.11 -27.54
CA GLU A 421 0.71 -7.09 -28.07
C GLU A 421 0.69 -8.39 -27.26
N LYS A 422 1.85 -8.87 -26.78
CA LYS A 422 1.94 -10.02 -25.87
C LYS A 422 1.22 -9.72 -24.52
N VAL A 423 1.44 -8.52 -23.97
CA VAL A 423 0.76 -8.05 -22.75
C VAL A 423 -0.76 -8.07 -22.94
N ARG A 424 -1.26 -7.47 -24.03
CA ARG A 424 -2.69 -7.45 -24.31
C ARG A 424 -3.27 -8.84 -24.50
N ALA A 425 -2.54 -9.73 -25.20
CA ALA A 425 -2.97 -11.11 -25.37
C ALA A 425 -3.13 -11.81 -24.02
N LEU A 426 -2.10 -11.70 -23.16
CA LEU A 426 -2.14 -12.27 -21.82
C LEU A 426 -3.27 -11.66 -20.96
N CYS A 427 -3.49 -10.36 -21.06
CA CYS A 427 -4.57 -9.68 -20.33
C CYS A 427 -5.97 -10.15 -20.75
N ARG A 428 -6.19 -10.49 -22.03
CA ARG A 428 -7.47 -11.02 -22.52
C ARG A 428 -7.81 -12.40 -21.96
N ASP A 429 -6.80 -13.22 -21.67
CA ASP A 429 -7.01 -14.56 -21.10
C ASP A 429 -7.42 -14.49 -19.60
N PHE A 430 -7.17 -13.34 -18.94
CA PHE A 430 -7.47 -13.08 -17.54
C PHE A 430 -8.23 -11.76 -17.37
N PRO A 431 -9.47 -11.67 -17.84
CA PRO A 431 -10.22 -10.41 -17.79
C PRO A 431 -10.57 -10.00 -16.36
N ILE A 432 -10.49 -8.69 -16.07
CA ILE A 432 -11.01 -8.08 -14.85
C ILE A 432 -12.20 -7.20 -15.19
N TYR A 433 -13.20 -7.18 -14.33
CA TYR A 433 -14.42 -6.36 -14.48
C TYR A 433 -15.05 -6.46 -15.89
N PRO A 434 -15.33 -7.66 -16.41
CA PRO A 434 -15.78 -7.82 -17.80
C PRO A 434 -17.12 -7.13 -18.11
N ASP A 435 -17.93 -6.88 -17.07
CA ASP A 435 -19.27 -6.29 -17.17
C ASP A 435 -19.34 -4.83 -16.69
N LEU A 436 -18.20 -4.19 -16.38
CA LEU A 436 -18.15 -2.77 -16.09
C LEU A 436 -17.99 -1.96 -17.38
N GLU A 437 -18.90 -0.96 -17.55
CA GLU A 437 -18.91 0.00 -18.64
C GLU A 437 -18.76 1.44 -18.12
#